data_0a3f5fbd66e5b3331751e8ff226a8bc5
#
_entry.id   0a3f5fbd66e5b3331751e8ff226a8bc5
#
_cell.length_a   1.000
_cell.length_b   1.000
_cell.length_c   1.000
_cell.angle_alpha   90.00
_cell.angle_beta   90.00
_cell.angle_gamma   90.00
#
_symmetry.space_group_name_H-M   'P 1'
#
loop_
_entity.id
_entity.type
_entity.pdbx_description
1 polymer ?
#
loop_
_entity_poly.entity_id
_entity_poly.type
_entity_poly.pdbx_seq_one_letter_code
_entity_poly.pdbx_strand_id
1 'polypeptide(L)'
;MIRLLKPLEYYHRKYGTWMYALNKLYLLMEKQHNRGQDGAGLACVKFEAAPGEEYMFRERAAGTDAITEIFYTVYGHYKGIPAERLSDPQFAQANLPFAAELYMGHLRYSTTGKSGLSYIHPFLRRNNWRARNLALCGNFNMTNVHSIFKEITATGQHPRQYADTYFILEQLGHLLDREAERLFRKYEAEGMQGREITCAIEENIDLTQMIGKAASTWDGGYVICGVTGSGESFTVRDPWGIRTAFYYADDEIIVTASERPVIQTVMNVQADDVKELQRGEALMVNRKGEMRTVQLLDRKPLSACSFERIYFSRGSDRDIYRERKRLGENLVDSILKKVDCDIEHTVFSYIPNTAEMAYYGMMEGLQKHLDRLISPTRSEERRVGKECRS
;
A
#
# COMPACT_ATOMS: atom_id res chain seq x y z
N MET A 1 2.64 -1.57 4.53
CA MET A 1 2.91 -1.52 5.99
C MET A 1 2.94 -2.92 6.56
N ILE A 2 3.66 -3.09 7.65
CA ILE A 2 3.70 -4.34 8.44
C ILE A 2 3.56 -4.00 9.91
N ARG A 3 2.65 -4.68 10.61
CA ARG A 3 2.46 -4.62 12.05
C ARG A 3 2.65 -6.01 12.65
N LEU A 4 3.62 -6.17 13.54
CA LEU A 4 3.82 -7.39 14.33
C LEU A 4 2.83 -7.41 15.50
N LEU A 5 2.17 -8.53 15.75
CA LEU A 5 1.19 -8.72 16.83
C LEU A 5 1.76 -9.47 18.05
N LYS A 6 2.98 -9.97 17.92
CA LYS A 6 3.72 -10.66 18.99
C LYS A 6 5.04 -9.92 19.29
N PRO A 7 5.68 -10.13 20.42
CA PRO A 7 7.00 -9.58 20.71
C PRO A 7 8.09 -10.15 19.78
N LEU A 8 9.21 -9.43 19.65
CA LEU A 8 10.31 -9.82 18.74
C LEU A 8 10.89 -11.21 19.06
N GLU A 9 10.88 -11.63 20.33
CA GLU A 9 11.31 -12.96 20.77
C GLU A 9 10.48 -14.08 20.14
N TYR A 10 9.19 -13.85 19.91
CA TYR A 10 8.32 -14.82 19.24
C TYR A 10 8.82 -15.12 17.84
N TYR A 11 9.12 -14.07 17.05
CA TYR A 11 9.61 -14.20 15.66
C TYR A 11 11.01 -14.79 15.61
N HIS A 12 11.88 -14.42 16.55
CA HIS A 12 13.19 -15.02 16.67
C HIS A 12 13.08 -16.53 16.90
N ARG A 13 12.24 -16.97 17.83
CA ARG A 13 12.04 -18.40 18.13
C ARG A 13 11.42 -19.17 16.98
N LYS A 14 10.44 -18.58 16.28
CA LYS A 14 9.68 -19.25 15.21
C LYS A 14 10.39 -19.21 13.86
N TYR A 15 11.02 -18.10 13.53
CA TYR A 15 11.59 -17.83 12.21
C TYR A 15 13.12 -17.66 12.22
N GLY A 16 13.76 -17.83 13.36
CA GLY A 16 15.21 -17.72 13.51
C GLY A 16 15.77 -16.31 13.54
N THR A 17 14.92 -15.27 13.52
CA THR A 17 15.37 -13.88 13.51
C THR A 17 14.31 -12.90 14.04
N TRP A 18 14.72 -11.92 14.82
CA TRP A 18 13.88 -10.81 15.24
C TRP A 18 13.62 -9.82 14.08
N MET A 19 14.46 -9.84 13.03
CA MET A 19 14.33 -8.98 11.84
C MET A 19 13.21 -9.44 10.90
N TYR A 20 12.34 -10.34 11.30
CA TYR A 20 11.29 -10.93 10.47
C TYR A 20 10.48 -9.89 9.70
N ALA A 21 9.95 -8.87 10.38
CA ALA A 21 9.15 -7.83 9.71
C ALA A 21 10.00 -6.94 8.79
N LEU A 22 11.22 -6.59 9.18
CA LEU A 22 12.13 -5.81 8.36
C LEU A 22 12.48 -6.55 7.06
N ASN A 23 12.78 -7.86 7.15
CA ASN A 23 13.06 -8.71 6.00
C ASN A 23 11.81 -8.88 5.11
N LYS A 24 10.62 -9.02 5.70
CA LYS A 24 9.37 -9.07 4.95
C LYS A 24 9.08 -7.74 4.24
N LEU A 25 9.36 -6.61 4.89
CA LEU A 25 9.21 -5.30 4.26
C LEU A 25 10.16 -5.12 3.07
N TYR A 26 11.42 -5.54 3.20
CA TYR A 26 12.35 -5.56 2.07
C TYR A 26 11.76 -6.32 0.87
N LEU A 27 11.26 -7.53 1.10
CA LEU A 27 10.66 -8.35 0.05
C LEU A 27 9.39 -7.72 -0.55
N LEU A 28 8.54 -7.08 0.28
CA LEU A 28 7.37 -6.35 -0.20
C LEU A 28 7.76 -5.18 -1.10
N MET A 29 8.82 -4.45 -0.74
CA MET A 29 9.32 -3.32 -1.53
C MET A 29 9.95 -3.81 -2.83
N GLU A 30 10.83 -4.82 -2.80
CA GLU A 30 11.43 -5.45 -3.99
C GLU A 30 10.37 -5.99 -4.96
N LYS A 31 9.37 -6.69 -4.44
CA LYS A 31 8.28 -7.21 -5.28
C LYS A 31 7.38 -6.11 -5.88
N GLN A 32 7.44 -4.88 -5.39
CA GLN A 32 6.71 -3.73 -5.92
C GLN A 32 7.61 -2.71 -6.64
N HIS A 33 8.89 -3.02 -6.89
CA HIS A 33 9.86 -2.10 -7.49
C HIS A 33 9.40 -1.52 -8.84
N ASN A 34 8.63 -2.28 -9.62
CA ASN A 34 8.02 -1.80 -10.86
C ASN A 34 7.04 -0.63 -10.68
N ARG A 35 6.55 -0.38 -9.46
CA ARG A 35 5.60 0.70 -9.15
C ARG A 35 6.27 2.03 -8.81
N GLY A 36 7.60 2.03 -8.57
CA GLY A 36 8.34 3.25 -8.27
C GLY A 36 9.84 2.99 -8.25
N GLN A 37 10.56 3.65 -9.14
CA GLN A 37 12.00 3.49 -9.34
C GLN A 37 12.79 4.78 -9.12
N ASP A 38 12.09 5.88 -8.76
CA ASP A 38 12.74 7.20 -8.60
C ASP A 38 13.23 7.44 -7.18
N GLY A 39 12.93 6.50 -6.28
CA GLY A 39 13.34 6.55 -4.90
C GLY A 39 12.52 5.64 -4.00
N ALA A 40 13.00 5.43 -2.80
CA ALA A 40 12.34 4.62 -1.79
C ALA A 40 12.48 5.23 -0.39
N GLY A 41 11.62 4.80 0.52
CA GLY A 41 11.72 5.19 1.91
C GLY A 41 11.08 4.18 2.85
N LEU A 42 11.63 4.15 4.05
CA LEU A 42 11.22 3.28 5.15
C LEU A 42 11.05 4.12 6.40
N ALA A 43 9.99 3.87 7.17
CA ALA A 43 9.87 4.33 8.55
C ALA A 43 9.44 3.17 9.45
N CYS A 44 9.78 3.25 10.74
CA CYS A 44 9.31 2.29 11.72
C CYS A 44 9.08 2.96 13.08
N VAL A 45 8.31 2.28 13.93
CA VAL A 45 7.99 2.72 15.30
C VAL A 45 8.27 1.58 16.26
N LYS A 46 9.12 1.87 17.24
CA LYS A 46 9.36 1.01 18.42
C LYS A 46 8.32 1.36 19.48
N PHE A 47 7.65 0.37 20.02
CA PHE A 47 6.63 0.62 21.02
C PHE A 47 7.20 0.82 22.40
N GLU A 48 8.23 0.06 22.72
CA GLU A 48 8.96 0.18 23.97
C GLU A 48 10.21 1.04 23.75
N ALA A 49 10.17 2.25 24.29
CA ALA A 49 11.30 3.16 24.34
C ALA A 49 11.17 4.05 25.57
N ALA A 50 12.26 4.24 26.29
CA ALA A 50 12.30 5.12 27.43
C ALA A 50 12.36 6.61 27.01
N PRO A 51 11.93 7.54 27.87
CA PRO A 51 12.17 8.96 27.63
C PRO A 51 13.66 9.25 27.42
N GLY A 52 14.00 9.94 26.34
CA GLY A 52 15.38 10.20 25.93
C GLY A 52 15.89 9.27 24.82
N GLU A 53 15.15 8.21 24.51
CA GLU A 53 15.47 7.29 23.42
C GLU A 53 14.63 7.59 22.16
N GLU A 54 15.26 7.41 20.98
CA GLU A 54 14.53 7.51 19.71
C GLU A 54 13.67 6.25 19.52
N TYR A 55 12.43 6.44 19.09
CA TYR A 55 11.46 5.37 18.86
C TYR A 55 10.87 5.36 17.44
N MET A 56 11.14 6.41 16.66
CA MET A 56 10.58 6.57 15.32
C MET A 56 11.70 6.85 14.32
N PHE A 57 12.10 5.82 13.60
CA PHE A 57 13.21 5.87 12.65
C PHE A 57 12.71 6.02 11.22
N ARG A 58 13.50 6.66 10.37
CA ARG A 58 13.19 6.84 8.96
C ARG A 58 14.45 6.92 8.12
N GLU A 59 14.49 6.12 7.01
CA GLU A 59 15.50 6.23 5.98
C GLU A 59 14.87 6.46 4.61
N ARG A 60 15.55 7.20 3.74
CA ARG A 60 15.08 7.52 2.39
C ARG A 60 16.27 7.65 1.44
N ALA A 61 16.09 7.15 0.22
CA ALA A 61 17.08 7.26 -0.84
C ALA A 61 16.40 7.60 -2.17
N ALA A 62 17.12 8.29 -3.05
CA ALA A 62 16.66 8.65 -4.38
C ALA A 62 17.38 7.80 -5.45
N GLY A 63 16.69 7.52 -6.55
CA GLY A 63 17.22 6.75 -7.67
C GLY A 63 16.80 5.30 -7.68
N THR A 64 17.25 4.59 -8.69
CA THR A 64 16.86 3.20 -8.99
C THR A 64 17.29 2.19 -7.94
N ASP A 65 18.43 2.44 -7.29
CA ASP A 65 19.01 1.55 -6.28
C ASP A 65 18.56 1.88 -4.85
N ALA A 66 17.57 2.77 -4.70
CA ALA A 66 17.14 3.33 -3.43
C ALA A 66 16.76 2.28 -2.38
N ILE A 67 16.16 1.15 -2.77
CA ILE A 67 15.82 0.06 -1.83
C ILE A 67 17.11 -0.51 -1.24
N THR A 68 18.07 -0.88 -2.08
CA THR A 68 19.37 -1.43 -1.65
C THR A 68 20.11 -0.45 -0.75
N GLU A 69 20.14 0.83 -1.10
CA GLU A 69 20.78 1.88 -0.32
C GLU A 69 20.18 2.02 1.08
N ILE A 70 18.85 2.07 1.18
CA ILE A 70 18.16 2.15 2.47
C ILE A 70 18.50 0.97 3.37
N PHE A 71 18.37 -0.25 2.84
CA PHE A 71 18.62 -1.44 3.65
C PHE A 71 20.11 -1.62 3.97
N TYR A 72 21.01 -1.19 3.07
CA TYR A 72 22.43 -1.11 3.39
C TYR A 72 22.70 -0.15 4.57
N THR A 73 22.06 1.00 4.60
CA THR A 73 22.16 1.97 5.70
C THR A 73 21.60 1.39 6.99
N VAL A 74 20.41 0.77 6.95
CA VAL A 74 19.78 0.13 8.11
C VAL A 74 20.67 -0.98 8.68
N TYR A 75 21.15 -1.89 7.85
CA TYR A 75 22.07 -2.95 8.33
C TYR A 75 23.44 -2.42 8.71
N GLY A 76 23.84 -1.26 8.20
CA GLY A 76 25.05 -0.56 8.60
C GLY A 76 25.09 -0.23 10.09
N HIS A 77 23.93 0.06 10.71
CA HIS A 77 23.84 0.28 12.16
C HIS A 77 24.20 -0.96 12.99
N TYR A 78 24.18 -2.15 12.41
CA TYR A 78 24.45 -3.41 13.09
C TYR A 78 25.90 -3.89 12.93
N LYS A 79 26.71 -3.19 12.12
CA LYS A 79 28.12 -3.53 11.92
C LYS A 79 28.92 -3.41 13.22
N GLY A 80 29.74 -4.41 13.48
CA GLY A 80 30.61 -4.46 14.68
C GLY A 80 29.89 -4.95 15.96
N ILE A 81 28.59 -5.24 15.90
CA ILE A 81 27.89 -5.86 17.03
C ILE A 81 28.19 -7.36 17.00
N PRO A 82 28.62 -7.96 18.14
CA PRO A 82 28.84 -9.40 18.22
C PRO A 82 27.58 -10.20 17.85
N ALA A 83 27.74 -11.29 17.10
CA ALA A 83 26.63 -12.09 16.60
C ALA A 83 25.66 -12.56 17.70
N GLU A 84 26.18 -12.92 18.86
CA GLU A 84 25.39 -13.33 20.04
C GLU A 84 24.45 -12.20 20.50
N ARG A 85 24.93 -10.96 20.56
CA ARG A 85 24.12 -9.78 20.92
C ARG A 85 23.15 -9.40 19.80
N LEU A 86 23.61 -9.48 18.56
CA LEU A 86 22.75 -9.16 17.41
C LEU A 86 21.59 -10.15 17.27
N SER A 87 21.76 -11.40 17.66
CA SER A 87 20.71 -12.41 17.66
C SER A 87 19.74 -12.31 18.85
N ASP A 88 20.10 -11.58 19.91
CA ASP A 88 19.25 -11.39 21.08
C ASP A 88 18.12 -10.36 20.79
N PRO A 89 16.84 -10.79 20.78
CA PRO A 89 15.72 -9.89 20.51
C PRO A 89 15.54 -8.79 21.56
N GLN A 90 15.83 -9.07 22.82
CA GLN A 90 15.71 -8.10 23.92
C GLN A 90 16.77 -7.01 23.79
N PHE A 91 18.03 -7.43 23.53
CA PHE A 91 19.10 -6.48 23.24
C PHE A 91 18.76 -5.64 22.00
N ALA A 92 18.27 -6.27 20.92
CA ALA A 92 17.91 -5.57 19.69
C ALA A 92 16.80 -4.54 19.94
N GLN A 93 15.73 -4.93 20.61
CA GLN A 93 14.62 -4.05 20.92
C GLN A 93 15.05 -2.85 21.78
N ALA A 94 15.89 -3.06 22.79
CA ALA A 94 16.37 -2.00 23.66
C ALA A 94 17.38 -1.06 22.96
N ASN A 95 18.31 -1.60 22.16
CA ASN A 95 19.51 -0.86 21.75
C ASN A 95 19.62 -0.58 20.25
N LEU A 96 18.91 -1.33 19.38
CA LEU A 96 19.13 -1.21 17.95
C LEU A 96 18.08 -0.31 17.28
N PRO A 97 18.51 0.62 16.42
CA PRO A 97 17.58 1.31 15.53
C PRO A 97 16.90 0.30 14.59
N PHE A 98 15.69 0.61 14.16
CA PHE A 98 14.87 -0.25 13.31
C PHE A 98 14.52 -1.65 13.84
N ALA A 99 14.83 -1.98 15.11
CA ALA A 99 14.27 -3.14 15.79
C ALA A 99 12.88 -2.78 16.36
N ALA A 100 11.86 -2.85 15.53
CA ALA A 100 10.55 -2.28 15.78
C ALA A 100 9.41 -3.28 15.53
N GLU A 101 8.20 -2.92 15.94
CA GLU A 101 6.99 -3.73 15.74
C GLU A 101 6.09 -3.23 14.60
N LEU A 102 6.29 -1.98 14.15
CA LEU A 102 5.49 -1.36 13.09
C LEU A 102 6.40 -0.72 12.04
N TYR A 103 6.19 -1.11 10.79
CA TYR A 103 6.99 -0.64 9.66
C TYR A 103 6.12 -0.12 8.52
N MET A 104 6.63 0.89 7.84
CA MET A 104 6.05 1.51 6.66
C MET A 104 7.12 1.62 5.57
N GLY A 105 6.83 1.16 4.36
CA GLY A 105 7.68 1.30 3.18
C GLY A 105 6.95 2.00 2.04
N HIS A 106 7.68 2.73 1.22
CA HIS A 106 7.15 3.42 0.06
C HIS A 106 8.15 3.42 -1.09
N LEU A 107 7.64 3.27 -2.31
CA LEU A 107 8.38 3.38 -3.56
C LEU A 107 7.84 4.58 -4.32
N ARG A 108 8.72 5.46 -4.75
CA ARG A 108 8.36 6.69 -5.45
C ARG A 108 8.36 6.50 -6.96
N TYR A 109 7.27 6.93 -7.60
CA TYR A 109 7.16 7.17 -9.02
C TYR A 109 6.84 8.64 -9.26
N SER A 110 7.73 9.37 -9.93
CA SER A 110 7.61 10.83 -10.11
C SER A 110 6.74 11.15 -11.34
N THR A 111 5.54 11.62 -11.12
CA THR A 111 4.61 12.01 -12.19
C THR A 111 4.69 13.50 -12.56
N THR A 112 5.19 14.35 -11.66
CA THR A 112 5.12 15.82 -11.78
C THR A 112 6.46 16.53 -11.94
N GLY A 113 7.52 15.79 -12.28
CA GLY A 113 8.87 16.37 -12.55
C GLY A 113 9.62 16.90 -11.32
N LYS A 114 9.02 16.95 -10.13
CA LYS A 114 9.73 17.30 -8.90
C LYS A 114 10.48 16.09 -8.38
N SER A 115 11.80 16.16 -8.40
CA SER A 115 12.71 15.10 -7.94
C SER A 115 13.44 15.51 -6.66
N GLY A 116 14.13 14.54 -6.04
CA GLY A 116 14.98 14.76 -4.88
C GLY A 116 14.39 14.21 -3.59
N LEU A 117 15.25 14.08 -2.58
CA LEU A 117 14.98 13.45 -1.30
C LEU A 117 13.80 14.10 -0.54
N SER A 118 13.57 15.40 -0.75
CA SER A 118 12.48 16.15 -0.11
C SER A 118 11.08 15.66 -0.49
N TYR A 119 10.95 14.95 -1.60
CA TYR A 119 9.66 14.44 -2.09
C TYR A 119 9.49 12.93 -1.92
N ILE A 120 10.47 12.26 -1.30
CA ILE A 120 10.41 10.82 -1.05
C ILE A 120 9.70 10.56 0.27
N HIS A 121 8.68 9.72 0.22
CA HIS A 121 7.98 9.23 1.39
C HIS A 121 8.82 8.19 2.16
N PRO A 122 8.54 7.95 3.46
CA PRO A 122 7.53 8.58 4.30
C PRO A 122 7.90 10.01 4.72
N PHE A 123 6.91 10.90 4.77
CA PHE A 123 7.03 12.17 5.46
C PHE A 123 6.83 11.98 6.95
N LEU A 124 7.54 12.78 7.75
CA LEU A 124 7.54 12.64 9.20
C LEU A 124 7.32 14.00 9.86
N ARG A 125 6.27 14.10 10.66
CA ARG A 125 5.98 15.20 11.57
C ARG A 125 6.43 14.80 12.95
N ARG A 126 7.26 15.65 13.59
CA ARG A 126 7.82 15.44 14.91
C ARG A 126 7.15 16.34 15.96
N ASN A 127 6.93 15.78 17.13
CA ASN A 127 6.44 16.46 18.32
C ASN A 127 7.07 15.80 19.57
N ASN A 128 7.12 16.51 20.69
CA ASN A 128 7.63 15.95 21.96
C ASN A 128 6.69 14.89 22.58
N TRP A 129 5.44 14.83 22.14
CA TRP A 129 4.48 13.81 22.57
C TRP A 129 4.39 12.72 21.53
N ARG A 130 4.57 11.46 21.97
CA ARG A 130 4.56 10.31 21.04
C ARG A 130 3.27 10.25 20.21
N ALA A 131 2.11 10.40 20.86
CA ALA A 131 0.81 10.38 20.20
C ALA A 131 0.61 11.48 19.15
N ARG A 132 1.40 12.57 19.18
CA ARG A 132 1.34 13.68 18.22
C ARG A 132 2.35 13.55 17.06
N ASN A 133 3.20 12.53 17.07
CA ASN A 133 4.08 12.23 15.95
C ASN A 133 3.32 11.45 14.87
N LEU A 134 3.59 11.75 13.60
CA LEU A 134 2.92 11.11 12.47
C LEU A 134 3.92 10.91 11.33
N ALA A 135 4.05 9.67 10.86
CA ALA A 135 4.65 9.38 9.57
C ALA A 135 3.56 9.04 8.55
N LEU A 136 3.72 9.53 7.31
CA LEU A 136 2.74 9.40 6.25
C LEU A 136 3.41 8.97 4.95
N CYS A 137 2.80 8.02 4.27
CA CYS A 137 3.10 7.70 2.87
C CYS A 137 1.82 7.36 2.10
N GLY A 138 1.90 7.32 0.78
CA GLY A 138 0.77 6.90 -0.01
C GLY A 138 0.98 7.08 -1.51
N ASN A 139 0.08 6.48 -2.26
CA ASN A 139 -0.09 6.69 -3.68
C ASN A 139 -1.33 7.55 -3.88
N PHE A 140 -1.15 8.85 -4.12
CA PHE A 140 -2.25 9.77 -4.26
C PHE A 140 -1.92 10.94 -5.18
N ASN A 141 -2.97 11.49 -5.76
CA ASN A 141 -2.95 12.73 -6.52
C ASN A 141 -4.24 13.48 -6.19
N MET A 142 -4.09 14.55 -5.42
CA MET A 142 -5.23 15.39 -5.00
C MET A 142 -5.56 16.41 -6.07
N THR A 143 -6.82 16.46 -6.49
CA THR A 143 -7.28 17.44 -7.49
C THR A 143 -7.52 18.81 -6.85
N ASN A 144 -7.79 18.84 -5.55
CA ASN A 144 -8.12 20.05 -4.79
C ASN A 144 -7.02 20.55 -3.84
N VAL A 145 -5.75 20.31 -4.19
CA VAL A 145 -4.55 20.69 -3.39
C VAL A 145 -4.61 22.14 -2.90
N HIS A 146 -5.06 23.05 -3.76
CA HIS A 146 -5.16 24.47 -3.43
C HIS A 146 -6.20 24.77 -2.36
N SER A 147 -7.32 24.06 -2.35
CA SER A 147 -8.36 24.21 -1.32
C SER A 147 -7.85 23.72 0.04
N ILE A 148 -7.18 22.56 0.06
CA ILE A 148 -6.54 22.01 1.27
C ILE A 148 -5.49 22.98 1.82
N PHE A 149 -4.66 23.57 0.96
CA PHE A 149 -3.67 24.56 1.34
C PHE A 149 -4.31 25.80 1.99
N LYS A 150 -5.38 26.34 1.39
CA LYS A 150 -6.11 27.49 1.94
C LYS A 150 -6.72 27.17 3.32
N GLU A 151 -7.30 25.98 3.47
CA GLU A 151 -7.87 25.53 4.73
C GLU A 151 -6.80 25.49 5.84
N ILE A 152 -5.65 24.85 5.57
CA ILE A 152 -4.55 24.74 6.52
C ILE A 152 -4.01 26.11 6.90
N THR A 153 -3.80 26.99 5.93
CA THR A 153 -3.29 28.34 6.21
C THR A 153 -4.30 29.20 6.98
N ALA A 154 -5.59 29.01 6.74
CA ALA A 154 -6.65 29.68 7.50
C ALA A 154 -6.69 29.26 8.99
N THR A 155 -6.17 28.07 9.32
CA THR A 155 -5.99 27.65 10.73
C THR A 155 -4.74 28.22 11.40
N GLY A 156 -3.97 29.07 10.70
CA GLY A 156 -2.74 29.67 11.21
C GLY A 156 -1.48 28.85 10.96
N GLN A 157 -1.57 27.74 10.24
CA GLN A 157 -0.40 26.92 9.91
C GLN A 157 0.40 27.52 8.76
N HIS A 158 1.70 27.25 8.74
CA HIS A 158 2.63 27.69 7.70
C HIS A 158 3.36 26.49 7.07
N PRO A 159 2.74 25.78 6.08
CA PRO A 159 3.39 24.69 5.39
C PRO A 159 4.67 25.13 4.69
N ARG A 160 5.77 24.38 4.89
CA ARG A 160 7.10 24.75 4.38
C ARG A 160 7.30 24.44 2.89
N GLN A 161 6.49 23.57 2.33
CA GLN A 161 6.58 23.12 0.94
C GLN A 161 5.18 23.07 0.32
N TYR A 162 5.08 23.46 -0.94
CA TYR A 162 3.85 23.33 -1.71
C TYR A 162 3.82 21.93 -2.37
N ALA A 163 3.34 20.94 -1.62
CA ALA A 163 3.15 19.56 -2.07
C ALA A 163 1.94 18.95 -1.36
N ASP A 164 1.17 18.16 -2.10
CA ASP A 164 -0.05 17.50 -1.58
C ASP A 164 0.22 16.65 -0.34
N THR A 165 1.27 15.82 -0.36
CA THR A 165 1.67 15.00 0.80
C THR A 165 1.95 15.84 2.04
N TYR A 166 2.60 16.98 1.85
CA TYR A 166 2.95 17.84 2.97
C TYR A 166 1.68 18.48 3.57
N PHE A 167 0.72 18.85 2.73
CA PHE A 167 -0.55 19.42 3.20
C PHE A 167 -1.40 18.38 3.92
N ILE A 168 -1.47 17.16 3.41
CA ILE A 168 -2.18 16.06 4.09
C ILE A 168 -1.52 15.76 5.45
N LEU A 169 -0.18 15.73 5.51
CA LEU A 169 0.54 15.52 6.77
C LEU A 169 0.22 16.62 7.81
N GLU A 170 0.23 17.88 7.40
CA GLU A 170 -0.05 19.00 8.33
C GLU A 170 -1.53 19.07 8.72
N GLN A 171 -2.45 18.78 7.79
CA GLN A 171 -3.88 18.71 8.10
C GLN A 171 -4.17 17.60 9.13
N LEU A 172 -3.66 16.39 8.89
CA LEU A 172 -3.80 15.28 9.83
C LEU A 172 -3.08 15.56 11.14
N GLY A 173 -1.88 16.13 11.10
CA GLY A 173 -1.13 16.52 12.29
C GLY A 173 -1.85 17.53 13.16
N HIS A 174 -2.50 18.52 12.56
CA HIS A 174 -3.32 19.49 13.29
C HIS A 174 -4.53 18.83 13.98
N LEU A 175 -5.22 17.93 13.27
CA LEU A 175 -6.35 17.20 13.84
C LEU A 175 -5.90 16.25 14.96
N LEU A 176 -4.74 15.62 14.80
CA LEU A 176 -4.11 14.76 15.80
C LEU A 176 -3.75 15.54 17.07
N ASP A 177 -3.20 16.75 16.93
CA ASP A 177 -2.91 17.63 18.06
C ASP A 177 -4.18 17.96 18.84
N ARG A 178 -5.28 18.27 18.13
CA ARG A 178 -6.57 18.59 18.77
C ARG A 178 -7.17 17.40 19.49
N GLU A 179 -7.07 16.22 18.92
CA GLU A 179 -7.58 15.01 19.56
C GLU A 179 -6.76 14.62 20.79
N ALA A 180 -5.43 14.69 20.70
CA ALA A 180 -4.55 14.50 21.85
C ALA A 180 -4.81 15.52 22.96
N GLU A 181 -5.05 16.80 22.62
CA GLU A 181 -5.39 17.84 23.58
C GLU A 181 -6.76 17.61 24.23
N ARG A 182 -7.75 17.17 23.47
CA ARG A 182 -9.08 16.81 23.99
C ARG A 182 -8.99 15.70 25.03
N LEU A 183 -8.21 14.66 24.73
CA LEU A 183 -7.98 13.54 25.63
C LEU A 183 -7.16 13.97 26.85
N PHE A 184 -6.17 14.84 26.68
CA PHE A 184 -5.39 15.39 27.79
C PHE A 184 -6.31 16.06 28.82
N ARG A 185 -7.17 16.99 28.38
CA ARG A 185 -8.10 17.69 29.25
C ARG A 185 -9.10 16.75 29.95
N LYS A 186 -9.54 15.70 29.23
CA LYS A 186 -10.41 14.68 29.79
C LYS A 186 -9.74 13.96 30.97
N TYR A 187 -8.54 13.43 30.75
CA TYR A 187 -7.82 12.66 31.77
C TYR A 187 -7.31 13.54 32.94
N GLU A 188 -6.93 14.78 32.64
CA GLU A 188 -6.61 15.78 33.69
C GLU A 188 -7.82 16.02 34.57
N ALA A 189 -9.02 16.19 34.03
CA ALA A 189 -10.27 16.34 34.78
C ALA A 189 -10.66 15.07 35.56
N GLU A 190 -10.21 13.88 35.13
CA GLU A 190 -10.35 12.63 35.85
C GLU A 190 -9.30 12.47 36.97
N GLY A 191 -8.38 13.44 37.16
CA GLY A 191 -7.39 13.48 38.22
C GLY A 191 -6.04 12.85 37.88
N MET A 192 -5.82 12.42 36.65
CA MET A 192 -4.53 11.91 36.20
C MET A 192 -3.49 13.01 36.05
N GLN A 193 -2.20 12.70 36.16
CA GLN A 193 -1.12 13.67 36.08
C GLN A 193 0.08 13.16 35.25
N GLY A 194 0.76 14.12 34.61
CA GLY A 194 2.06 13.89 33.97
C GLY A 194 2.06 12.72 32.99
N ARG A 195 2.92 11.73 33.23
CA ARG A 195 3.10 10.56 32.37
C ARG A 195 1.87 9.63 32.33
N GLU A 196 1.07 9.60 33.36
CA GLU A 196 -0.17 8.82 33.40
C GLU A 196 -1.13 9.23 32.29
N ILE A 197 -1.29 10.55 32.10
CA ILE A 197 -2.13 11.12 31.03
C ILE A 197 -1.59 10.71 29.65
N THR A 198 -0.28 10.84 29.44
CA THR A 198 0.30 10.49 28.13
C THR A 198 0.17 9.01 27.80
N CYS A 199 0.37 8.11 28.77
CA CYS A 199 0.11 6.70 28.60
C CYS A 199 -1.36 6.41 28.29
N ALA A 200 -2.29 7.03 29.03
CA ALA A 200 -3.72 6.88 28.78
C ALA A 200 -4.13 7.39 27.38
N ILE A 201 -3.52 8.47 26.88
CA ILE A 201 -3.74 8.95 25.50
C ILE A 201 -3.20 7.92 24.51
N GLU A 202 -1.98 7.44 24.68
CA GLU A 202 -1.35 6.45 23.78
C GLU A 202 -2.13 5.13 23.70
N GLU A 203 -2.83 4.74 24.76
CA GLU A 203 -3.65 3.54 24.78
C GLU A 203 -5.04 3.69 24.19
N ASN A 204 -5.61 4.89 24.25
CA ASN A 204 -7.04 5.10 23.99
C ASN A 204 -7.35 6.10 22.86
N ILE A 205 -6.34 6.65 22.19
CA ILE A 205 -6.57 7.56 21.06
C ILE A 205 -7.24 6.82 19.90
N ASP A 206 -8.35 7.34 19.41
CA ASP A 206 -9.05 6.82 18.23
C ASP A 206 -8.97 7.81 17.07
N LEU A 207 -8.24 7.43 16.04
CA LEU A 207 -8.01 8.27 14.88
C LEU A 207 -9.18 8.32 13.89
N THR A 208 -10.23 7.51 14.10
CA THR A 208 -11.31 7.30 13.10
C THR A 208 -12.02 8.59 12.74
N GLN A 209 -12.48 9.35 13.73
CA GLN A 209 -13.20 10.61 13.48
C GLN A 209 -12.29 11.68 12.87
N MET A 210 -11.04 11.72 13.32
CA MET A 210 -10.03 12.65 12.82
C MET A 210 -9.75 12.40 11.32
N ILE A 211 -9.53 11.14 10.96
CA ILE A 211 -9.25 10.74 9.57
C ILE A 211 -10.50 10.94 8.70
N GLY A 212 -11.68 10.56 9.20
CA GLY A 212 -12.94 10.78 8.48
C GLY A 212 -13.20 12.26 8.19
N LYS A 213 -12.92 13.14 9.15
CA LYS A 213 -13.02 14.60 8.97
C LYS A 213 -12.03 15.11 7.92
N ALA A 214 -10.78 14.67 7.95
CA ALA A 214 -9.80 15.04 6.92
C ALA A 214 -10.22 14.49 5.55
N ALA A 215 -10.52 13.20 5.45
CA ALA A 215 -10.88 12.53 4.21
C ALA A 215 -12.13 13.12 3.53
N SER A 216 -13.07 13.67 4.29
CA SER A 216 -14.24 14.34 3.73
C SER A 216 -13.91 15.61 2.91
N THR A 217 -12.72 16.16 3.10
CA THR A 217 -12.24 17.33 2.34
C THR A 217 -11.34 16.96 1.15
N TRP A 218 -10.98 15.68 1.01
CA TRP A 218 -10.07 15.22 -0.04
C TRP A 218 -10.82 14.88 -1.34
N ASP A 219 -10.29 15.36 -2.45
CA ASP A 219 -10.76 15.01 -3.77
C ASP A 219 -9.59 14.48 -4.62
N GLY A 220 -9.83 13.36 -5.31
CA GLY A 220 -8.83 12.69 -6.13
C GLY A 220 -8.76 11.18 -5.91
N GLY A 221 -7.77 10.55 -6.52
CA GLY A 221 -7.47 9.12 -6.33
C GLY A 221 -6.37 8.93 -5.30
N TYR A 222 -6.65 8.21 -4.21
CA TYR A 222 -5.67 8.03 -3.15
C TYR A 222 -5.76 6.71 -2.39
N VAL A 223 -4.60 6.23 -1.98
CA VAL A 223 -4.41 5.35 -0.82
C VAL A 223 -3.35 6.00 0.06
N ILE A 224 -3.74 6.33 1.29
CA ILE A 224 -2.90 7.02 2.26
C ILE A 224 -2.69 6.11 3.46
N CYS A 225 -1.43 5.91 3.82
CA CYS A 225 -1.02 5.15 4.99
C CYS A 225 -0.37 6.08 6.02
N GLY A 226 -0.72 5.93 7.28
CA GLY A 226 -0.13 6.68 8.37
C GLY A 226 0.18 5.81 9.57
N VAL A 227 1.21 6.20 10.32
CA VAL A 227 1.58 5.60 11.61
C VAL A 227 1.89 6.70 12.62
N THR A 228 1.35 6.60 13.82
CA THR A 228 1.65 7.51 14.91
C THR A 228 2.86 7.05 15.73
N GLY A 229 3.47 7.94 16.48
CA GLY A 229 4.55 7.59 17.39
C GLY A 229 4.12 6.70 18.57
N SER A 230 2.82 6.65 18.87
CA SER A 230 2.23 5.76 19.89
C SER A 230 1.90 4.36 19.35
N GLY A 231 1.92 4.16 18.03
CA GLY A 231 1.78 2.82 17.43
C GLY A 231 0.41 2.55 16.79
N GLU A 232 -0.48 3.54 16.68
CA GLU A 232 -1.66 3.45 15.83
C GLU A 232 -1.24 3.54 14.37
N SER A 233 -1.93 2.80 13.52
CA SER A 233 -1.73 2.88 12.07
C SER A 233 -3.05 2.82 11.32
N PHE A 234 -3.04 3.40 10.12
CA PHE A 234 -4.20 3.41 9.25
C PHE A 234 -3.82 3.30 7.78
N THR A 235 -4.74 2.78 6.99
CA THR A 235 -4.71 2.84 5.53
C THR A 235 -6.09 3.27 5.04
N VAL A 236 -6.17 4.40 4.35
CA VAL A 236 -7.43 4.96 3.82
C VAL A 236 -7.43 4.86 2.31
N ARG A 237 -8.54 4.40 1.74
CA ARG A 237 -8.75 4.32 0.28
C ARG A 237 -9.79 5.33 -0.18
N ASP A 238 -9.58 5.92 -1.36
CA ASP A 238 -10.50 6.87 -1.97
C ASP A 238 -11.90 6.27 -2.22
N PRO A 239 -12.97 7.10 -2.20
CA PRO A 239 -14.35 6.62 -2.31
C PRO A 239 -14.74 6.15 -3.71
N TRP A 240 -13.95 6.49 -4.76
CA TRP A 240 -14.18 6.06 -6.14
C TRP A 240 -13.47 4.75 -6.49
N GLY A 241 -12.51 4.30 -5.65
CA GLY A 241 -11.68 3.13 -5.90
C GLY A 241 -10.69 3.30 -7.04
N ILE A 242 -10.21 4.54 -7.24
CA ILE A 242 -9.21 4.87 -8.26
C ILE A 242 -7.91 4.13 -8.01
N ARG A 243 -7.46 4.12 -6.72
CA ARG A 243 -6.26 3.41 -6.29
C ARG A 243 -6.61 2.09 -5.62
N THR A 244 -5.65 1.17 -5.58
CA THR A 244 -5.80 -0.16 -5.00
C THR A 244 -5.08 -0.27 -3.67
N ALA A 245 -5.70 -0.95 -2.71
CA ALA A 245 -5.10 -1.32 -1.43
C ALA A 245 -5.59 -2.70 -1.03
N PHE A 246 -4.66 -3.54 -0.59
CA PHE A 246 -4.92 -4.90 -0.13
C PHE A 246 -4.33 -5.09 1.25
N TYR A 247 -4.94 -5.98 2.03
CA TYR A 247 -4.43 -6.34 3.35
C TYR A 247 -4.58 -7.83 3.64
N TYR A 248 -3.73 -8.31 4.49
CA TYR A 248 -3.73 -9.65 5.09
C TYR A 248 -3.53 -9.51 6.60
N ALA A 249 -4.20 -10.31 7.36
CA ALA A 249 -4.03 -10.38 8.82
C ALA A 249 -4.23 -11.81 9.32
N ASP A 250 -3.39 -12.20 10.26
CA ASP A 250 -3.50 -13.41 11.06
C ASP A 250 -3.25 -13.08 12.55
N ASP A 251 -2.96 -14.08 13.37
CA ASP A 251 -2.69 -13.89 14.79
C ASP A 251 -1.26 -13.39 15.11
N GLU A 252 -0.42 -13.25 14.08
CA GLU A 252 0.98 -12.82 14.21
C GLU A 252 1.26 -11.46 13.57
N ILE A 253 0.60 -11.16 12.44
CA ILE A 253 1.00 -10.04 11.60
C ILE A 253 -0.19 -9.43 10.84
N ILE A 254 -0.15 -8.11 10.68
CA ILE A 254 -1.03 -7.40 9.74
C ILE A 254 -0.14 -6.78 8.66
N VAL A 255 -0.51 -7.02 7.40
CA VAL A 255 0.22 -6.50 6.23
C VAL A 255 -0.71 -5.74 5.31
N THR A 256 -0.28 -4.59 4.84
CA THR A 256 -0.98 -3.80 3.79
C THR A 256 -0.03 -3.53 2.64
N ALA A 257 -0.51 -3.67 1.41
CA ALA A 257 0.25 -3.35 0.20
C ALA A 257 -0.67 -2.88 -0.94
N SER A 258 -0.07 -2.31 -1.97
CA SER A 258 -0.81 -1.84 -3.15
C SER A 258 -1.27 -2.97 -4.06
N GLU A 259 -0.66 -4.16 -3.96
CA GLU A 259 -0.94 -5.31 -4.82
C GLU A 259 -1.16 -6.60 -4.02
N ARG A 260 -2.22 -7.37 -4.37
CA ARG A 260 -2.51 -8.68 -3.80
C ARG A 260 -1.38 -9.70 -4.02
N PRO A 261 -0.84 -9.88 -5.24
CA PRO A 261 0.19 -10.90 -5.50
C PRO A 261 1.46 -10.71 -4.69
N VAL A 262 1.75 -9.48 -4.31
CA VAL A 262 2.93 -9.17 -3.49
C VAL A 262 2.76 -9.73 -2.08
N ILE A 263 1.58 -9.52 -1.47
CA ILE A 263 1.26 -10.10 -0.16
C ILE A 263 1.27 -11.63 -0.24
N GLN A 264 0.61 -12.21 -1.27
CA GLN A 264 0.58 -13.66 -1.49
C GLN A 264 1.99 -14.26 -1.52
N THR A 265 2.87 -13.66 -2.33
CA THR A 265 4.23 -14.18 -2.50
C THR A 265 5.07 -14.03 -1.23
N VAL A 266 5.03 -12.87 -0.59
CA VAL A 266 5.89 -12.57 0.57
C VAL A 266 5.42 -13.29 1.83
N MET A 267 4.11 -13.40 2.01
CA MET A 267 3.51 -14.05 3.18
C MET A 267 3.25 -15.55 2.95
N ASN A 268 3.37 -16.03 1.70
CA ASN A 268 3.07 -17.40 1.30
C ASN A 268 1.62 -17.81 1.61
N VAL A 269 0.66 -16.99 1.19
CA VAL A 269 -0.78 -17.17 1.45
C VAL A 269 -1.56 -17.24 0.14
N GLN A 270 -2.80 -17.74 0.20
CA GLN A 270 -3.67 -17.85 -0.97
C GLN A 270 -4.29 -16.49 -1.35
N ALA A 271 -4.79 -16.39 -2.58
CA ALA A 271 -5.42 -15.16 -3.07
C ALA A 271 -6.63 -14.74 -2.24
N ASP A 272 -7.38 -15.70 -1.73
CA ASP A 272 -8.61 -15.46 -0.97
C ASP A 272 -8.35 -15.05 0.48
N ASP A 273 -7.15 -15.27 1.01
CA ASP A 273 -6.71 -14.78 2.32
C ASP A 273 -6.42 -13.27 2.28
N VAL A 274 -6.09 -12.74 1.10
CA VAL A 274 -5.75 -11.33 0.91
C VAL A 274 -7.00 -10.54 0.49
N LYS A 275 -7.43 -9.66 1.37
CA LYS A 275 -8.64 -8.85 1.18
C LYS A 275 -8.32 -7.52 0.52
N GLU A 276 -9.22 -7.05 -0.33
CA GLU A 276 -9.17 -5.70 -0.89
C GLU A 276 -9.89 -4.73 0.06
N LEU A 277 -9.22 -3.63 0.42
CA LEU A 277 -9.86 -2.54 1.16
C LEU A 277 -10.90 -1.88 0.27
N GLN A 278 -12.12 -1.75 0.75
CA GLN A 278 -13.22 -1.26 -0.07
C GLN A 278 -13.14 0.27 -0.27
N ARG A 279 -13.89 0.77 -1.25
CA ARG A 279 -13.96 2.20 -1.60
C ARG A 279 -14.47 3.01 -0.42
N GLY A 280 -13.74 4.07 -0.04
CA GLY A 280 -14.08 4.93 1.08
C GLY A 280 -13.88 4.30 2.45
N GLU A 281 -13.28 3.11 2.52
CA GLU A 281 -12.92 2.46 3.77
C GLU A 281 -11.53 2.85 4.27
N ALA A 282 -11.36 2.76 5.57
CA ALA A 282 -10.07 2.74 6.23
C ALA A 282 -9.86 1.43 6.99
N LEU A 283 -8.66 0.87 6.88
CA LEU A 283 -8.14 -0.13 7.79
C LEU A 283 -7.48 0.60 8.96
N MET A 284 -7.95 0.37 10.16
CA MET A 284 -7.46 0.97 11.39
C MET A 284 -6.85 -0.11 12.27
N VAL A 285 -5.67 0.15 12.82
CA VAL A 285 -5.02 -0.75 13.78
C VAL A 285 -4.55 0.10 14.96
N ASN A 286 -5.04 -0.23 16.14
CA ASN A 286 -4.63 0.48 17.35
C ASN A 286 -3.29 -0.04 17.91
N ARG A 287 -2.78 0.63 18.97
CA ARG A 287 -1.52 0.22 19.63
C ARG A 287 -1.53 -1.24 20.09
N LYS A 288 -2.68 -1.77 20.52
CA LYS A 288 -2.82 -3.17 20.98
C LYS A 288 -2.82 -4.19 19.84
N GLY A 289 -2.86 -3.74 18.57
CA GLY A 289 -2.93 -4.61 17.40
C GLY A 289 -4.34 -5.02 17.00
N GLU A 290 -5.36 -4.43 17.63
CA GLU A 290 -6.75 -4.64 17.24
C GLU A 290 -7.03 -3.96 15.91
N MET A 291 -7.43 -4.76 14.93
CA MET A 291 -7.68 -4.32 13.56
C MET A 291 -9.18 -4.22 13.29
N ARG A 292 -9.59 -3.13 12.63
CA ARG A 292 -10.96 -2.97 12.11
C ARG A 292 -10.95 -2.24 10.77
N THR A 293 -11.94 -2.54 9.93
CA THR A 293 -12.25 -1.72 8.75
C THR A 293 -13.45 -0.82 9.08
N VAL A 294 -13.37 0.43 8.65
CA VAL A 294 -14.41 1.45 8.90
C VAL A 294 -14.75 2.14 7.60
N GLN A 295 -16.04 2.21 7.26
CA GLN A 295 -16.51 3.03 6.15
C GLN A 295 -16.45 4.51 6.59
N LEU A 296 -15.46 5.25 6.11
CA LEU A 296 -15.27 6.69 6.44
C LEU A 296 -16.06 7.60 5.50
N LEU A 297 -16.15 7.23 4.24
CA LEU A 297 -16.79 8.01 3.18
C LEU A 297 -17.78 7.14 2.42
N ASP A 298 -18.88 7.72 1.95
CA ASP A 298 -19.85 7.02 1.12
C ASP A 298 -19.20 6.49 -0.15
N ARG A 299 -19.50 5.24 -0.48
CA ARG A 299 -19.01 4.60 -1.71
C ARG A 299 -19.57 5.29 -2.94
N LYS A 300 -18.69 5.81 -3.78
CA LYS A 300 -19.03 6.36 -5.08
C LYS A 300 -19.03 5.27 -6.16
N PRO A 301 -19.55 5.50 -7.36
CA PRO A 301 -19.40 4.56 -8.49
C PRO A 301 -17.93 4.21 -8.73
N LEU A 302 -17.65 2.95 -9.06
CA LEU A 302 -16.27 2.50 -9.31
C LEU A 302 -15.66 3.23 -10.50
N SER A 303 -14.56 3.92 -10.27
CA SER A 303 -13.78 4.63 -11.29
C SER A 303 -12.33 4.18 -11.26
N ALA A 304 -12.12 2.87 -11.39
CA ALA A 304 -10.79 2.28 -11.35
C ALA A 304 -9.88 2.91 -12.42
N CYS A 305 -8.67 3.26 -12.01
CA CYS A 305 -7.68 3.83 -12.92
C CYS A 305 -7.27 2.79 -13.97
N SER A 306 -7.53 3.06 -15.24
CA SER A 306 -7.13 2.16 -16.35
C SER A 306 -5.62 1.98 -16.42
N PHE A 307 -4.86 3.03 -16.13
CA PHE A 307 -3.40 2.98 -16.10
C PHE A 307 -2.89 2.05 -14.99
N GLU A 308 -3.54 2.08 -13.81
CA GLU A 308 -3.27 1.13 -12.72
C GLU A 308 -3.49 -0.31 -13.18
N ARG A 309 -4.64 -0.58 -13.83
CA ARG A 309 -5.04 -1.94 -14.18
C ARG A 309 -4.30 -2.51 -15.39
N ILE A 310 -3.97 -1.66 -16.35
CA ILE A 310 -3.30 -2.08 -17.59
C ILE A 310 -1.77 -2.10 -17.43
N TYR A 311 -1.21 -1.14 -16.71
CA TYR A 311 0.24 -0.92 -16.67
C TYR A 311 0.88 -1.32 -15.34
N PHE A 312 0.47 -0.71 -14.21
CA PHE A 312 1.13 -0.92 -12.93
C PHE A 312 0.84 -2.27 -12.28
N SER A 313 -0.42 -2.71 -12.30
CA SER A 313 -0.79 -3.98 -11.65
C SER A 313 -0.15 -5.17 -12.34
N ARG A 314 0.22 -6.18 -11.56
CA ARG A 314 0.84 -7.39 -12.11
C ARG A 314 -0.18 -8.26 -12.84
N GLY A 315 0.21 -8.74 -14.03
CA GLY A 315 -0.58 -9.70 -14.80
C GLY A 315 -0.77 -11.07 -14.12
N SER A 316 0.00 -11.37 -13.06
CA SER A 316 -0.17 -12.56 -12.23
C SER A 316 -1.28 -12.43 -11.17
N ASP A 317 -1.85 -11.24 -10.96
CA ASP A 317 -3.08 -11.10 -10.17
C ASP A 317 -4.25 -11.75 -10.89
N ARG A 318 -5.04 -12.58 -10.18
CA ARG A 318 -6.17 -13.33 -10.73
C ARG A 318 -7.17 -12.45 -11.50
N ASP A 319 -7.51 -11.30 -10.94
CA ASP A 319 -8.54 -10.42 -11.50
C ASP A 319 -7.96 -9.58 -12.65
N ILE A 320 -6.73 -9.10 -12.52
CA ILE A 320 -6.00 -8.39 -13.57
C ILE A 320 -5.75 -9.29 -14.78
N TYR A 321 -5.36 -10.55 -14.56
CA TYR A 321 -5.18 -11.54 -15.60
C TYR A 321 -6.45 -11.71 -16.46
N ARG A 322 -7.59 -11.95 -15.79
CA ARG A 322 -8.89 -12.13 -16.45
C ARG A 322 -9.34 -10.88 -17.20
N GLU A 323 -9.15 -9.70 -16.58
CA GLU A 323 -9.50 -8.43 -17.19
C GLU A 323 -8.67 -8.15 -18.45
N ARG A 324 -7.35 -8.33 -18.39
CA ARG A 324 -6.47 -8.14 -19.55
C ARG A 324 -6.75 -9.15 -20.67
N LYS A 325 -7.05 -10.39 -20.34
CA LYS A 325 -7.49 -11.37 -21.34
C LYS A 325 -8.77 -10.93 -22.04
N ARG A 326 -9.78 -10.47 -21.27
CA ARG A 326 -11.03 -9.95 -21.83
C ARG A 326 -10.81 -8.73 -22.72
N LEU A 327 -9.89 -7.84 -22.39
CA LEU A 327 -9.50 -6.73 -23.27
C LEU A 327 -8.99 -7.24 -24.63
N GLY A 328 -8.14 -8.26 -24.62
CA GLY A 328 -7.66 -8.90 -25.85
C GLY A 328 -8.78 -9.57 -26.66
N GLU A 329 -9.66 -10.31 -26.03
CA GLU A 329 -10.84 -10.91 -26.68
C GLU A 329 -11.73 -9.85 -27.36
N ASN A 330 -11.96 -8.72 -26.67
CA ASN A 330 -12.79 -7.62 -27.19
C ASN A 330 -12.17 -6.91 -28.41
N LEU A 331 -10.87 -7.05 -28.64
CA LEU A 331 -10.19 -6.47 -29.80
C LEU A 331 -10.37 -7.30 -31.09
N VAL A 332 -10.78 -8.56 -31.00
CA VAL A 332 -10.78 -9.51 -32.12
C VAL A 332 -11.55 -9.00 -33.33
N ASP A 333 -12.77 -8.53 -33.15
CA ASP A 333 -13.61 -8.03 -34.26
C ASP A 333 -12.97 -6.81 -34.96
N SER A 334 -12.35 -5.92 -34.18
CA SER A 334 -11.64 -4.76 -34.72
C SER A 334 -10.37 -5.15 -35.49
N ILE A 335 -9.67 -6.14 -35.00
CA ILE A 335 -8.46 -6.70 -35.62
C ILE A 335 -8.82 -7.38 -36.94
N LEU A 336 -9.81 -8.28 -36.93
CA LEU A 336 -10.27 -8.99 -38.12
C LEU A 336 -10.70 -8.00 -39.22
N LYS A 337 -11.46 -6.98 -38.85
CA LYS A 337 -11.84 -5.91 -39.78
C LYS A 337 -10.62 -5.16 -40.34
N LYS A 338 -9.58 -4.95 -39.55
CA LYS A 338 -8.38 -4.21 -39.97
C LYS A 338 -7.50 -4.99 -40.93
N VAL A 339 -7.48 -6.31 -40.81
CA VAL A 339 -6.73 -7.21 -41.69
C VAL A 339 -7.60 -7.85 -42.80
N ASP A 340 -8.82 -7.31 -43.03
CA ASP A 340 -9.79 -7.82 -44.01
C ASP A 340 -10.05 -9.34 -43.89
N CYS A 341 -10.01 -9.86 -42.64
CA CYS A 341 -10.11 -11.29 -42.29
C CYS A 341 -9.01 -12.17 -42.88
N ASP A 342 -7.94 -11.60 -43.41
CA ASP A 342 -6.80 -12.36 -43.93
C ASP A 342 -5.86 -12.82 -42.81
N ILE A 343 -6.28 -13.88 -42.10
CA ILE A 343 -5.50 -14.48 -40.99
C ILE A 343 -4.30 -15.26 -41.54
N GLU A 344 -4.39 -15.82 -42.71
CA GLU A 344 -3.36 -16.69 -43.32
C GLU A 344 -2.06 -15.90 -43.58
N HIS A 345 -2.18 -14.64 -44.02
CA HIS A 345 -1.02 -13.79 -44.32
C HIS A 345 -0.73 -12.75 -43.20
N THR A 346 -1.37 -12.90 -42.03
CA THR A 346 -1.18 -11.96 -40.91
C THR A 346 -0.36 -12.59 -39.81
N VAL A 347 0.68 -11.89 -39.34
CA VAL A 347 1.48 -12.26 -38.18
C VAL A 347 1.02 -11.46 -36.98
N PHE A 348 0.57 -12.14 -35.93
CA PHE A 348 0.17 -11.52 -34.68
C PHE A 348 1.31 -11.57 -33.66
N SER A 349 1.58 -10.47 -33.00
CA SER A 349 2.63 -10.36 -31.99
C SER A 349 2.25 -9.31 -30.92
N TYR A 350 3.05 -9.19 -29.88
CA TYR A 350 2.84 -8.20 -28.82
C TYR A 350 4.15 -7.60 -28.35
N ILE A 351 4.06 -6.40 -27.73
CA ILE A 351 5.21 -5.77 -27.07
C ILE A 351 5.28 -6.30 -25.62
N PRO A 352 6.33 -7.04 -25.25
CA PRO A 352 6.51 -7.49 -23.87
C PRO A 352 6.65 -6.31 -22.89
N ASN A 353 6.28 -6.49 -21.58
CA ASN A 353 5.60 -7.67 -21.03
C ASN A 353 4.12 -7.38 -20.79
N THR A 354 3.73 -6.09 -20.76
CA THR A 354 2.39 -5.63 -20.33
C THR A 354 1.27 -6.15 -21.20
N ALA A 355 1.50 -6.25 -22.52
CA ALA A 355 0.50 -6.68 -23.49
C ALA A 355 0.30 -8.23 -23.55
N GLU A 356 1.16 -9.01 -22.92
CA GLU A 356 1.16 -10.48 -23.01
C GLU A 356 -0.21 -11.11 -22.69
N MET A 357 -0.83 -10.72 -21.60
CA MET A 357 -2.12 -11.30 -21.20
C MET A 357 -3.25 -10.91 -22.15
N ALA A 358 -3.22 -9.70 -22.69
CA ALA A 358 -4.18 -9.26 -23.72
C ALA A 358 -3.96 -10.03 -25.03
N TYR A 359 -2.71 -10.30 -25.39
CA TYR A 359 -2.38 -11.14 -26.57
C TYR A 359 -2.95 -12.55 -26.42
N TYR A 360 -2.79 -13.21 -25.27
CA TYR A 360 -3.42 -14.51 -25.04
C TYR A 360 -4.95 -14.47 -25.17
N GLY A 361 -5.57 -13.41 -24.65
CA GLY A 361 -7.02 -13.21 -24.82
C GLY A 361 -7.42 -13.01 -26.28
N MET A 362 -6.65 -12.25 -27.06
CA MET A 362 -6.84 -12.08 -28.49
C MET A 362 -6.74 -13.42 -29.25
N MET A 363 -5.71 -14.21 -28.95
CA MET A 363 -5.54 -15.54 -29.60
C MET A 363 -6.70 -16.50 -29.27
N GLU A 364 -7.16 -16.52 -28.01
CA GLU A 364 -8.34 -17.31 -27.64
C GLU A 364 -9.62 -16.80 -28.34
N GLY A 365 -9.76 -15.50 -28.48
CA GLY A 365 -10.89 -14.89 -29.19
C GLY A 365 -10.86 -15.21 -30.70
N LEU A 366 -9.70 -15.16 -31.34
CA LEU A 366 -9.51 -15.60 -32.75
C LEU A 366 -9.85 -17.08 -32.91
N GLN A 367 -9.41 -17.95 -32.00
CA GLN A 367 -9.77 -19.36 -32.03
C GLN A 367 -11.27 -19.59 -31.90
N LYS A 368 -11.95 -18.87 -30.97
CA LYS A 368 -13.42 -18.93 -30.87
C LYS A 368 -14.13 -18.45 -32.11
N HIS A 369 -13.56 -17.45 -32.82
CA HIS A 369 -14.08 -16.96 -34.09
C HIS A 369 -13.98 -18.05 -35.17
N LEU A 370 -12.82 -18.70 -35.33
CA LEU A 370 -12.62 -19.83 -36.25
C LEU A 370 -13.56 -21.00 -35.96
N ASP A 371 -13.70 -21.36 -34.67
CA ASP A 371 -14.59 -22.46 -34.25
C ASP A 371 -16.05 -22.22 -34.66
N ARG A 372 -16.50 -20.96 -34.61
CA ARG A 372 -17.84 -20.55 -35.05
C ARG A 372 -18.02 -20.69 -36.57
N LEU A 373 -16.98 -20.40 -37.35
CA LEU A 373 -17.01 -20.54 -38.79
C LEU A 373 -17.05 -22.03 -39.21
N ILE A 374 -16.31 -22.92 -38.52
CA ILE A 374 -16.18 -24.34 -38.83
C ILE A 374 -17.41 -25.12 -38.32
N SER A 375 -18.05 -24.70 -37.23
CA SER A 375 -19.17 -25.43 -36.60
C SER A 375 -20.40 -25.63 -37.51
N PRO A 376 -20.85 -24.66 -38.35
CA PRO A 376 -21.91 -24.87 -39.33
C PRO A 376 -21.56 -25.94 -40.38
N THR A 377 -20.33 -25.87 -40.91
CA THR A 377 -19.85 -26.78 -41.94
C THR A 377 -19.81 -28.24 -41.42
N ARG A 378 -19.38 -28.47 -40.20
CA ARG A 378 -19.41 -29.80 -39.57
C ARG A 378 -20.84 -30.34 -39.34
N SER A 379 -21.80 -29.46 -39.08
CA SER A 379 -23.22 -29.87 -38.91
C SER A 379 -23.84 -30.23 -40.25
N GLU A 380 -23.48 -29.56 -41.35
CA GLU A 380 -23.90 -29.88 -42.72
C GLU A 380 -23.26 -31.19 -43.21
N GLU A 381 -21.96 -31.40 -43.04
CA GLU A 381 -21.28 -32.64 -43.36
C GLU A 381 -21.86 -33.86 -42.63
N ARG A 382 -22.26 -33.67 -41.34
CA ARG A 382 -22.94 -34.73 -40.57
C ARG A 382 -24.37 -35.00 -41.09
N ARG A 383 -25.07 -33.99 -41.62
CA ARG A 383 -26.38 -34.15 -42.24
C ARG A 383 -26.27 -34.90 -43.56
N VAL A 384 -25.37 -34.47 -44.45
CA VAL A 384 -25.09 -35.10 -45.72
C VAL A 384 -24.59 -36.56 -45.52
N GLY A 385 -23.71 -36.82 -44.56
CA GLY A 385 -23.23 -38.16 -44.25
C GLY A 385 -24.29 -39.09 -43.63
N LYS A 386 -25.39 -38.56 -43.09
CA LYS A 386 -26.55 -39.36 -42.66
C LYS A 386 -27.52 -39.64 -43.81
N GLU A 387 -27.69 -38.75 -44.75
CA GLU A 387 -28.55 -38.95 -45.94
C GLU A 387 -27.94 -39.93 -46.96
N CYS A 388 -26.61 -40.08 -46.99
CA CYS A 388 -25.94 -41.10 -47.81
C CYS A 388 -25.92 -42.51 -47.21
N ARG A 389 -26.53 -42.77 -46.06
CA ARG A 389 -26.60 -44.05 -45.38
C ARG A 389 -28.04 -44.59 -45.18
N SER A 390 -29.03 -43.98 -45.84
CA SER A 390 -30.44 -44.43 -45.87
C SER A 390 -30.81 -44.97 -47.24
#